data_e2a53827f625b2df449fd98db2f9f612
#
_entry.id   e2a53827f625b2df449fd98db2f9f612
#
_cell.length_a   1.000
_cell.length_b   1.000
_cell.length_c   1.000
_cell.angle_alpha   90.00
_cell.angle_beta   90.00
_cell.angle_gamma   90.00
#
_symmetry.space_group_name_H-M   'P 1'
#
loop_
_entity.id
_entity.type
_entity.pdbx_description
1 polymer ?
#
loop_
_entity_poly.entity_id
_entity_poly.type
_entity_poly.pdbx_seq_one_letter_code
_entity_poly.pdbx_strand_id
1 'polypeptide(L)'
;IISVKQFDHEDVEKVFEVADSMEPFAHRELITKVLEGAILGNMFFEPSTRTRVSFGCAFNLLGGHVRETTDIETSSIVKGESLYDTARVLSGYSDVIVMRHPQAGSVEEFSKASRVPVINGGDGANEHPSQALLDLYTIKKELDSKSLQIDGMSIAMVGDLKHGRTVHSLSQLLHLYKNIKFTLISPDELKMPREIVASLTKAGHTITCLLYT
;
A
#
# COMPACT_ATOMS: atom_id res chain seq x y z
N ILE A 1 7.63 -0.35 -5.35
CA ILE A 1 6.97 -0.96 -4.16
C ILE A 1 5.78 -1.78 -4.66
N ILE A 2 5.94 -3.10 -4.76
CA ILE A 2 4.92 -4.00 -5.33
C ILE A 2 4.21 -4.80 -4.24
N SER A 3 4.94 -5.23 -3.22
CA SER A 3 4.44 -6.08 -2.14
C SER A 3 5.04 -5.65 -0.80
N VAL A 4 4.31 -5.86 0.29
CA VAL A 4 4.83 -5.66 1.66
C VAL A 4 5.97 -6.62 2.00
N LYS A 5 6.09 -7.74 1.28
CA LYS A 5 7.16 -8.73 1.45
C LYS A 5 8.55 -8.24 1.00
N GLN A 6 8.59 -7.09 0.32
CA GLN A 6 9.85 -6.47 -0.10
C GLN A 6 10.56 -5.71 1.03
N PHE A 7 9.86 -5.44 2.13
CA PHE A 7 10.38 -4.65 3.24
C PHE A 7 10.97 -5.55 4.32
N ASP A 8 12.11 -5.17 4.81
CA ASP A 8 12.61 -5.54 6.12
C ASP A 8 12.37 -4.39 7.13
N HIS A 9 12.82 -4.59 8.37
CA HIS A 9 12.65 -3.57 9.41
C HIS A 9 13.40 -2.27 9.09
N GLU A 10 14.60 -2.37 8.52
CA GLU A 10 15.42 -1.21 8.15
C GLU A 10 14.76 -0.41 7.01
N ASP A 11 14.18 -1.08 6.03
CA ASP A 11 13.45 -0.44 4.94
C ASP A 11 12.23 0.33 5.45
N VAL A 12 11.47 -0.25 6.41
CA VAL A 12 10.31 0.40 7.03
C VAL A 12 10.73 1.66 7.78
N GLU A 13 11.78 1.58 8.60
CA GLU A 13 12.28 2.74 9.35
C GLU A 13 12.76 3.84 8.40
N LYS A 14 13.47 3.53 7.32
CA LYS A 14 13.85 4.52 6.29
C LYS A 14 12.64 5.21 5.66
N VAL A 15 11.58 4.46 5.36
CA VAL A 15 10.34 5.05 4.83
C VAL A 15 9.73 6.02 5.86
N PHE A 16 9.75 5.66 7.14
CA PHE A 16 9.19 6.49 8.21
C PHE A 16 10.03 7.74 8.48
N GLU A 17 11.36 7.64 8.47
CA GLU A 17 12.26 8.81 8.55
C GLU A 17 12.00 9.81 7.42
N VAL A 18 11.82 9.29 6.19
CA VAL A 18 11.47 10.16 5.05
C VAL A 18 10.07 10.74 5.23
N ALA A 19 9.09 9.97 5.71
CA ALA A 19 7.74 10.45 5.96
C ALA A 19 7.73 11.59 7.01
N ASP A 20 8.48 11.46 8.11
CA ASP A 20 8.64 12.51 9.11
C ASP A 20 9.26 13.77 8.49
N SER A 21 10.27 13.63 7.65
CA SER A 21 10.90 14.77 6.96
C SER A 21 9.98 15.46 5.94
N MET A 22 8.95 14.74 5.43
CA MET A 22 7.97 15.26 4.49
C MET A 22 6.78 15.96 5.16
N GLU A 23 6.60 15.81 6.46
CA GLU A 23 5.47 16.38 7.21
C GLU A 23 5.30 17.90 6.99
N PRO A 24 6.34 18.76 7.05
CA PRO A 24 6.19 20.19 6.79
C PRO A 24 5.72 20.53 5.37
N PHE A 25 6.09 19.70 4.38
CA PHE A 25 5.64 19.88 3.00
C PHE A 25 4.17 19.44 2.83
N ALA A 26 3.76 18.38 3.51
CA ALA A 26 2.37 17.92 3.53
C ALA A 26 1.45 18.96 4.18
N HIS A 27 1.90 19.61 5.25
CA HIS A 27 1.20 20.73 5.92
C HIS A 27 1.33 22.08 5.19
N ARG A 28 2.09 22.14 4.08
CA ARG A 28 2.34 23.35 3.29
C ARG A 28 3.05 24.48 4.05
N GLU A 29 3.78 24.11 5.08
CA GLU A 29 4.67 25.01 5.83
C GLU A 29 5.95 25.28 5.06
N LEU A 30 6.40 24.30 4.28
CA LEU A 30 7.53 24.40 3.36
C LEU A 30 7.11 24.08 1.93
N ILE A 31 7.86 24.61 0.97
CA ILE A 31 7.68 24.36 -0.46
C ILE A 31 8.98 23.75 -1.00
N THR A 32 8.85 22.77 -1.87
CA THR A 32 9.98 22.14 -2.56
C THR A 32 9.62 21.88 -4.02
N LYS A 33 10.65 21.74 -4.85
CA LYS A 33 10.56 21.37 -6.26
C LYS A 33 11.51 20.22 -6.58
N VAL A 34 11.72 19.33 -5.61
CA VAL A 34 12.67 18.22 -5.73
C VAL A 34 12.33 17.28 -6.91
N LEU A 35 11.08 17.25 -7.35
CA LEU A 35 10.61 16.50 -8.51
C LEU A 35 10.29 17.39 -9.73
N GLU A 36 10.86 18.63 -9.82
CA GLU A 36 10.61 19.51 -10.96
C GLU A 36 11.02 18.82 -12.28
N GLY A 37 10.08 18.76 -13.23
CA GLY A 37 10.24 18.08 -14.51
C GLY A 37 9.89 16.59 -14.52
N ALA A 38 9.80 15.93 -13.37
CA ALA A 38 9.40 14.52 -13.28
C ALA A 38 7.90 14.33 -13.54
N ILE A 39 7.52 13.17 -14.09
CA ILE A 39 6.15 12.81 -14.45
C ILE A 39 5.73 11.54 -13.70
N LEU A 40 4.64 11.65 -12.95
CA LEU A 40 3.93 10.51 -12.38
C LEU A 40 2.90 9.97 -13.37
N GLY A 41 3.01 8.70 -13.75
CA GLY A 41 1.94 7.93 -14.35
C GLY A 41 0.97 7.42 -13.27
N ASN A 42 -0.18 8.08 -13.11
CA ASN A 42 -1.16 7.74 -12.07
C ASN A 42 -2.29 6.90 -12.66
N MET A 43 -2.12 5.56 -12.66
CA MET A 43 -2.90 4.59 -13.42
C MET A 43 -3.89 3.86 -12.52
N PHE A 44 -5.17 4.25 -12.56
CA PHE A 44 -6.22 3.69 -11.70
C PHE A 44 -7.31 3.03 -12.53
N PHE A 45 -7.19 1.73 -12.73
CA PHE A 45 -8.13 0.87 -13.46
C PHE A 45 -9.26 0.29 -12.57
N GLU A 46 -9.26 0.64 -11.30
CA GLU A 46 -10.34 0.38 -10.34
C GLU A 46 -10.70 1.70 -9.65
N PRO A 47 -11.98 2.03 -9.41
CA PRO A 47 -12.39 3.26 -8.77
C PRO A 47 -11.70 3.48 -7.42
N SER A 48 -11.05 4.62 -7.26
CA SER A 48 -10.38 5.01 -6.02
C SER A 48 -10.20 6.52 -5.97
N THR A 49 -10.97 7.20 -5.15
CA THR A 49 -10.84 8.65 -4.99
C THR A 49 -9.65 8.99 -4.11
N ARG A 50 -9.60 8.43 -2.90
CA ARG A 50 -8.57 8.79 -1.91
C ARG A 50 -7.16 8.46 -2.37
N THR A 51 -6.89 7.22 -2.75
CA THR A 51 -5.54 6.78 -3.14
C THR A 51 -5.05 7.53 -4.39
N ARG A 52 -5.90 7.65 -5.42
CA ARG A 52 -5.56 8.36 -6.64
C ARG A 52 -5.19 9.82 -6.39
N VAL A 53 -6.08 10.53 -5.69
CA VAL A 53 -5.88 11.96 -5.40
C VAL A 53 -4.68 12.18 -4.48
N SER A 54 -4.46 11.32 -3.47
CA SER A 54 -3.32 11.49 -2.55
C SER A 54 -1.97 11.34 -3.24
N PHE A 55 -1.78 10.33 -4.09
CA PHE A 55 -0.55 10.19 -4.88
C PHE A 55 -0.34 11.37 -5.83
N GLY A 56 -1.40 11.79 -6.54
CA GLY A 56 -1.32 12.94 -7.43
C GLY A 56 -0.97 14.24 -6.69
N CYS A 57 -1.64 14.50 -5.56
CA CYS A 57 -1.35 15.69 -4.73
C CYS A 57 0.08 15.65 -4.16
N ALA A 58 0.53 14.52 -3.63
CA ALA A 58 1.87 14.38 -3.09
C ALA A 58 2.94 14.69 -4.16
N PHE A 59 2.77 14.14 -5.36
CA PHE A 59 3.71 14.37 -6.45
C PHE A 59 3.75 15.84 -6.91
N ASN A 60 2.57 16.48 -7.00
CA ASN A 60 2.47 17.90 -7.32
C ASN A 60 3.08 18.79 -6.22
N LEU A 61 2.91 18.45 -4.93
CA LEU A 61 3.51 19.20 -3.82
C LEU A 61 5.05 19.15 -3.84
N LEU A 62 5.61 18.09 -4.41
CA LEU A 62 7.05 17.95 -4.61
C LEU A 62 7.55 18.61 -5.91
N GLY A 63 6.67 19.27 -6.68
CA GLY A 63 7.00 20.01 -7.89
C GLY A 63 6.92 19.21 -9.19
N GLY A 64 6.48 17.96 -9.15
CA GLY A 64 6.33 17.12 -10.34
C GLY A 64 4.99 17.30 -11.05
N HIS A 65 4.83 16.62 -12.17
CA HIS A 65 3.63 16.62 -13.00
C HIS A 65 2.92 15.27 -12.94
N VAL A 66 1.58 15.27 -13.00
CA VAL A 66 0.77 14.06 -12.95
C VAL A 66 0.07 13.83 -14.27
N ARG A 67 0.13 12.59 -14.77
CA ARG A 67 -0.68 12.09 -15.89
C ARG A 67 -1.56 10.97 -15.39
N GLU A 68 -2.88 11.18 -15.45
CA GLU A 68 -3.86 10.23 -14.97
C GLU A 68 -4.45 9.39 -16.09
N THR A 69 -4.67 8.11 -15.81
CA THR A 69 -5.50 7.20 -16.60
C THR A 69 -6.46 6.50 -15.64
N THR A 70 -7.76 6.66 -15.86
CA THR A 70 -8.78 6.26 -14.88
C THR A 70 -9.73 5.19 -15.36
N ASP A 71 -9.72 4.81 -16.64
CA ASP A 71 -10.67 3.86 -17.17
C ASP A 71 -10.03 2.83 -18.08
N ILE A 72 -10.29 1.54 -17.79
CA ILE A 72 -9.97 0.45 -18.72
C ILE A 72 -10.74 0.67 -20.03
N GLU A 73 -12.01 1.05 -19.94
CA GLU A 73 -12.93 1.17 -21.09
C GLU A 73 -12.50 2.21 -22.14
N THR A 74 -11.73 3.21 -21.73
CA THR A 74 -11.20 4.25 -22.62
C THR A 74 -9.74 4.00 -23.03
N SER A 75 -9.13 2.94 -22.52
CA SER A 75 -7.73 2.59 -22.79
C SER A 75 -7.59 1.58 -23.93
N SER A 76 -6.37 1.45 -24.48
CA SER A 76 -6.04 0.44 -25.51
C SER A 76 -6.21 -0.99 -25.01
N ILE A 77 -6.28 -1.21 -23.71
CA ILE A 77 -6.53 -2.52 -23.07
C ILE A 77 -7.84 -3.13 -23.55
N VAL A 78 -8.90 -2.32 -23.76
CA VAL A 78 -10.19 -2.78 -24.32
C VAL A 78 -10.03 -3.34 -25.73
N LYS A 79 -9.02 -2.88 -26.48
CA LYS A 79 -8.72 -3.35 -27.83
C LYS A 79 -7.83 -4.60 -27.86
N GLY A 80 -7.56 -5.19 -26.68
CA GLY A 80 -6.73 -6.40 -26.54
C GLY A 80 -5.24 -6.12 -26.32
N GLU A 81 -4.85 -4.88 -25.99
CA GLU A 81 -3.47 -4.59 -25.59
C GLU A 81 -3.16 -5.29 -24.27
N SER A 82 -2.01 -5.97 -24.21
CA SER A 82 -1.57 -6.65 -23.00
C SER A 82 -1.10 -5.67 -21.92
N LEU A 83 -1.16 -6.07 -20.64
CA LEU A 83 -0.54 -5.28 -19.56
C LEU A 83 0.96 -5.08 -19.78
N TYR A 84 1.62 -6.06 -20.41
CA TYR A 84 3.03 -5.95 -20.78
C TYR A 84 3.28 -4.81 -21.77
N ASP A 85 2.50 -4.72 -22.86
CA ASP A 85 2.66 -3.67 -23.87
C ASP A 85 2.28 -2.31 -23.29
N THR A 86 1.18 -2.23 -22.55
CA THR A 86 0.78 -1.02 -21.81
C THR A 86 1.91 -0.52 -20.90
N ALA A 87 2.56 -1.43 -20.15
CA ALA A 87 3.68 -1.07 -19.27
C ALA A 87 4.87 -0.52 -20.05
N ARG A 88 5.21 -1.14 -21.19
CA ARG A 88 6.31 -0.71 -22.07
C ARG A 88 6.07 0.69 -22.65
N VAL A 89 4.84 0.98 -23.05
CA VAL A 89 4.46 2.28 -23.62
C VAL A 89 4.45 3.34 -22.53
N LEU A 90 3.71 3.12 -21.43
CA LEU A 90 3.51 4.13 -20.39
C LEU A 90 4.76 4.43 -19.57
N SER A 91 5.63 3.44 -19.40
CA SER A 91 6.94 3.67 -18.77
C SER A 91 7.89 4.52 -19.62
N GLY A 92 7.60 4.71 -20.92
CA GLY A 92 8.31 5.65 -21.78
C GLY A 92 7.91 7.12 -21.59
N TYR A 93 6.79 7.38 -20.90
CA TYR A 93 6.23 8.71 -20.67
C TYR A 93 6.25 9.12 -19.19
N SER A 94 6.75 8.28 -18.32
CA SER A 94 6.70 8.50 -16.87
C SER A 94 8.07 8.22 -16.24
N ASP A 95 8.36 8.86 -15.10
CA ASP A 95 9.54 8.60 -14.28
C ASP A 95 9.23 7.65 -13.11
N VAL A 96 7.97 7.60 -12.70
CA VAL A 96 7.40 6.64 -11.75
C VAL A 96 5.95 6.37 -12.08
N ILE A 97 5.46 5.17 -11.81
CA ILE A 97 4.07 4.81 -12.04
C ILE A 97 3.44 4.34 -10.72
N VAL A 98 2.28 4.89 -10.40
CA VAL A 98 1.37 4.31 -9.39
C VAL A 98 0.27 3.58 -10.15
N MET A 99 0.07 2.30 -9.87
CA MET A 99 -0.96 1.50 -10.53
C MET A 99 -1.90 0.86 -9.52
N ARG A 100 -3.20 0.96 -9.81
CA ARG A 100 -4.26 0.20 -9.15
C ARG A 100 -5.07 -0.56 -10.18
N HIS A 101 -5.32 -1.85 -9.92
CA HIS A 101 -5.99 -2.74 -10.86
C HIS A 101 -6.96 -3.69 -10.13
N PRO A 102 -8.13 -4.05 -10.71
CA PRO A 102 -9.08 -4.96 -10.07
C PRO A 102 -8.60 -6.41 -9.98
N GLN A 103 -7.67 -6.83 -10.83
CA GLN A 103 -7.15 -8.20 -10.86
C GLN A 103 -5.90 -8.35 -9.99
N ALA A 104 -5.90 -9.35 -9.10
CA ALA A 104 -4.75 -9.71 -8.29
C ALA A 104 -3.54 -10.11 -9.14
N GLY A 105 -2.34 -9.65 -8.75
CA GLY A 105 -1.08 -9.93 -9.46
C GLY A 105 -0.79 -9.02 -10.66
N SER A 106 -1.77 -8.23 -11.13
CA SER A 106 -1.60 -7.37 -12.31
C SER A 106 -0.51 -6.32 -12.15
N VAL A 107 -0.37 -5.76 -10.95
CA VAL A 107 0.66 -4.73 -10.70
C VAL A 107 2.06 -5.34 -10.73
N GLU A 108 2.22 -6.57 -10.25
CA GLU A 108 3.49 -7.30 -10.36
C GLU A 108 3.81 -7.62 -11.83
N GLU A 109 2.86 -8.13 -12.61
CA GLU A 109 3.01 -8.39 -14.04
C GLU A 109 3.44 -7.13 -14.79
N PHE A 110 2.72 -6.03 -14.59
CA PHE A 110 3.02 -4.73 -15.17
C PHE A 110 4.43 -4.25 -14.79
N SER A 111 4.83 -4.41 -13.53
CA SER A 111 6.14 -3.97 -13.04
C SER A 111 7.31 -4.67 -13.71
N LYS A 112 7.16 -5.94 -14.11
CA LYS A 112 8.20 -6.72 -14.82
C LYS A 112 8.50 -6.18 -16.21
N ALA A 113 7.53 -5.53 -16.84
CA ALA A 113 7.66 -4.93 -18.17
C ALA A 113 8.02 -3.43 -18.12
N SER A 114 7.77 -2.75 -17.01
CA SER A 114 8.03 -1.33 -16.83
C SER A 114 9.53 -1.01 -16.82
N ARG A 115 9.91 0.12 -17.43
CA ARG A 115 11.27 0.66 -17.40
C ARG A 115 11.53 1.60 -16.23
N VAL A 116 10.47 1.96 -15.49
CA VAL A 116 10.51 2.88 -14.36
C VAL A 116 9.92 2.23 -13.12
N PRO A 117 10.22 2.73 -11.92
CA PRO A 117 9.66 2.21 -10.69
C PRO A 117 8.12 2.20 -10.72
N VAL A 118 7.54 1.13 -10.18
CA VAL A 118 6.09 0.97 -10.03
C VAL A 118 5.71 0.86 -8.56
N ILE A 119 4.64 1.57 -8.18
CA ILE A 119 4.05 1.53 -6.84
C ILE A 119 2.67 0.90 -6.94
N ASN A 120 2.43 -0.13 -6.15
CA ASN A 120 1.14 -0.79 -6.05
C ASN A 120 0.16 0.03 -5.19
N GLY A 121 -0.83 0.64 -5.83
CA GLY A 121 -1.94 1.37 -5.22
C GLY A 121 -3.16 0.49 -4.89
N GLY A 122 -2.99 -0.85 -4.95
CA GLY A 122 -3.99 -1.88 -4.71
C GLY A 122 -4.26 -2.74 -5.94
N ASP A 123 -4.18 -4.06 -5.80
CA ASP A 123 -4.43 -5.03 -6.86
C ASP A 123 -5.45 -6.09 -6.43
N GLY A 124 -6.71 -5.87 -6.76
CA GLY A 124 -7.81 -6.75 -6.40
C GLY A 124 -7.91 -6.98 -4.90
N ALA A 125 -8.07 -8.24 -4.48
CA ALA A 125 -8.09 -8.65 -3.07
C ALA A 125 -6.69 -9.00 -2.52
N ASN A 126 -5.62 -8.79 -3.31
CA ASN A 126 -4.27 -9.24 -2.98
C ASN A 126 -3.59 -8.29 -1.98
N GLU A 127 -2.95 -7.23 -2.44
CA GLU A 127 -2.16 -6.34 -1.59
C GLU A 127 -2.45 -4.85 -1.80
N HIS A 128 -2.14 -4.06 -0.77
CA HIS A 128 -2.08 -2.60 -0.82
C HIS A 128 -0.91 -2.09 0.03
N PRO A 129 0.34 -2.23 -0.46
CA PRO A 129 1.53 -1.97 0.36
C PRO A 129 1.60 -0.55 0.90
N SER A 130 1.25 0.46 0.09
CA SER A 130 1.26 1.85 0.54
C SER A 130 0.24 2.12 1.65
N GLN A 131 -0.91 1.41 1.68
CA GLN A 131 -1.86 1.52 2.77
C GLN A 131 -1.33 0.85 4.03
N ALA A 132 -0.68 -0.31 3.92
CA ALA A 132 -0.08 -0.99 5.07
C ALA A 132 1.02 -0.15 5.71
N LEU A 133 1.86 0.51 4.92
CA LEU A 133 2.88 1.44 5.42
C LEU A 133 2.24 2.66 6.11
N LEU A 134 1.18 3.23 5.54
CA LEU A 134 0.43 4.34 6.13
C LEU A 134 -0.19 3.94 7.47
N ASP A 135 -0.83 2.78 7.53
CA ASP A 135 -1.45 2.27 8.75
C ASP A 135 -0.40 2.01 9.83
N LEU A 136 0.73 1.39 9.46
CA LEU A 136 1.83 1.11 10.39
C LEU A 136 2.51 2.40 10.87
N TYR A 137 2.70 3.38 10.00
CA TYR A 137 3.22 4.70 10.37
C TYR A 137 2.28 5.41 11.35
N THR A 138 0.97 5.35 11.12
CA THR A 138 -0.03 5.91 12.03
C THR A 138 0.03 5.22 13.40
N ILE A 139 0.10 3.89 13.43
CA ILE A 139 0.25 3.10 14.66
C ILE A 139 1.52 3.54 15.40
N LYS A 140 2.66 3.66 14.70
CA LYS A 140 3.92 4.10 15.29
C LYS A 140 3.79 5.48 15.93
N LYS A 141 3.29 6.48 15.20
CA LYS A 141 3.11 7.85 15.72
C LYS A 141 2.20 7.89 16.93
N GLU A 142 1.10 7.13 16.95
CA GLU A 142 0.18 7.05 18.09
C GLU A 142 0.82 6.37 19.32
N LEU A 143 1.62 5.34 19.12
CA LEU A 143 2.33 4.66 20.20
C LEU A 143 3.47 5.53 20.75
N ASP A 144 4.26 6.15 19.88
CA ASP A 144 5.36 7.05 20.25
C ASP A 144 4.86 8.21 21.12
N SER A 145 3.67 8.78 20.79
CA SER A 145 3.03 9.84 21.59
C SER A 145 2.72 9.42 23.03
N LYS A 146 2.63 8.11 23.29
CA LYS A 146 2.34 7.50 24.59
C LYS A 146 3.57 6.82 25.19
N SER A 147 4.75 6.97 24.59
CA SER A 147 5.99 6.28 24.98
C SER A 147 5.84 4.75 24.97
N LEU A 148 5.04 4.22 24.04
CA LEU A 148 4.83 2.80 23.80
C LEU A 148 5.55 2.37 22.51
N GLN A 149 5.72 1.06 22.33
CA GLN A 149 6.37 0.46 21.17
C GLN A 149 5.41 -0.46 20.41
N ILE A 150 5.70 -0.73 19.14
CA ILE A 150 4.94 -1.69 18.33
C ILE A 150 5.15 -3.12 18.85
N ASP A 151 6.38 -3.45 19.27
CA ASP A 151 6.66 -4.75 19.88
C ASP A 151 5.80 -4.93 21.14
N GLY A 152 5.11 -6.06 21.23
CA GLY A 152 4.22 -6.39 22.36
C GLY A 152 2.88 -5.68 22.36
N MET A 153 2.57 -4.82 21.41
CA MET A 153 1.28 -4.13 21.35
C MET A 153 0.10 -5.12 21.18
N SER A 154 -1.10 -4.62 21.49
CA SER A 154 -2.36 -5.31 21.21
C SER A 154 -3.09 -4.57 20.11
N ILE A 155 -3.53 -5.29 19.08
CA ILE A 155 -4.31 -4.74 17.95
C ILE A 155 -5.58 -5.55 17.74
N ALA A 156 -6.71 -4.87 17.55
CA ALA A 156 -7.96 -5.49 17.16
C ALA A 156 -8.26 -5.17 15.69
N MET A 157 -8.57 -6.21 14.91
CA MET A 157 -9.03 -6.08 13.53
C MET A 157 -10.47 -6.58 13.46
N VAL A 158 -11.38 -5.73 12.98
CA VAL A 158 -12.83 -5.97 13.06
C VAL A 158 -13.47 -5.82 11.69
N GLY A 159 -14.34 -6.77 11.31
CA GLY A 159 -15.17 -6.69 10.11
C GLY A 159 -14.89 -7.79 9.09
N ASP A 160 -14.81 -7.43 7.80
CA ASP A 160 -14.45 -8.37 6.73
C ASP A 160 -12.94 -8.62 6.70
N LEU A 161 -12.51 -9.63 7.44
CA LEU A 161 -11.10 -10.03 7.49
C LEU A 161 -10.72 -11.00 6.37
N LYS A 162 -11.70 -11.52 5.63
CA LYS A 162 -11.46 -12.44 4.52
C LYS A 162 -11.05 -11.74 3.23
N HIS A 163 -11.70 -10.62 2.90
CA HIS A 163 -11.47 -9.90 1.65
C HIS A 163 -10.72 -8.56 1.86
N GLY A 164 -10.47 -8.21 3.12
CA GLY A 164 -9.83 -6.96 3.51
C GLY A 164 -8.32 -6.94 3.20
N ARG A 165 -7.94 -6.64 1.97
CA ARG A 165 -6.52 -6.57 1.57
C ARG A 165 -5.66 -5.67 2.46
N THR A 166 -6.24 -4.63 3.05
CA THR A 166 -5.52 -3.71 3.96
C THR A 166 -5.11 -4.40 5.26
N VAL A 167 -6.04 -5.16 5.88
CA VAL A 167 -5.71 -5.94 7.08
C VAL A 167 -4.75 -7.08 6.78
N HIS A 168 -4.82 -7.67 5.58
CA HIS A 168 -3.85 -8.69 5.15
C HIS A 168 -2.44 -8.10 5.01
N SER A 169 -2.30 -7.00 4.28
CA SER A 169 -1.01 -6.34 4.07
C SER A 169 -0.44 -5.78 5.37
N LEU A 170 -1.26 -5.18 6.24
CA LEU A 170 -0.82 -4.72 7.55
C LEU A 170 -0.37 -5.88 8.44
N SER A 171 -1.13 -6.98 8.47
CA SER A 171 -0.75 -8.18 9.23
C SER A 171 0.60 -8.74 8.78
N GLN A 172 0.84 -8.77 7.46
CA GLN A 172 2.13 -9.21 6.91
C GLN A 172 3.28 -8.26 7.25
N LEU A 173 3.04 -6.95 7.26
CA LEU A 173 4.06 -5.97 7.62
C LEU A 173 4.38 -6.02 9.13
N LEU A 174 3.38 -6.27 9.98
CA LEU A 174 3.54 -6.47 11.41
C LEU A 174 4.35 -7.74 11.78
N HIS A 175 4.60 -8.64 10.83
CA HIS A 175 5.50 -9.77 10.97
C HIS A 175 6.95 -9.37 11.30
N LEU A 176 7.34 -8.15 10.94
CA LEU A 176 8.67 -7.60 11.23
C LEU A 176 8.88 -7.29 12.72
N TYR A 177 7.80 -7.26 13.50
CA TYR A 177 7.79 -6.92 14.92
C TYR A 177 7.58 -8.17 15.79
N LYS A 178 7.68 -8.03 17.13
CA LYS A 178 7.68 -9.17 18.05
C LYS A 178 6.49 -9.13 19.01
N ASN A 179 6.02 -10.32 19.40
CA ASN A 179 5.07 -10.50 20.52
C ASN A 179 3.77 -9.70 20.42
N ILE A 180 3.29 -9.38 19.23
CA ILE A 180 2.03 -8.66 19.02
C ILE A 180 0.85 -9.57 19.37
N LYS A 181 -0.16 -9.00 20.03
CA LYS A 181 -1.42 -9.68 20.37
C LYS A 181 -2.51 -9.24 19.40
N PHE A 182 -2.88 -10.11 18.48
CA PHE A 182 -3.96 -9.88 17.51
C PHE A 182 -5.28 -10.37 18.07
N THR A 183 -6.30 -9.51 18.05
CA THR A 183 -7.70 -9.88 18.28
C THR A 183 -8.45 -9.72 16.96
N LEU A 184 -8.83 -10.85 16.34
CA LEU A 184 -9.51 -10.90 15.06
C LEU A 184 -11.00 -11.10 15.31
N ILE A 185 -11.82 -10.12 14.93
CA ILE A 185 -13.25 -10.08 15.22
C ILE A 185 -14.03 -10.02 13.90
N SER A 186 -14.73 -11.08 13.55
CA SER A 186 -15.48 -11.16 12.29
C SER A 186 -16.61 -12.18 12.38
N PRO A 187 -17.65 -12.07 11.50
CA PRO A 187 -18.56 -13.18 11.22
C PRO A 187 -17.80 -14.42 10.74
N ASP A 188 -18.40 -15.59 10.87
CA ASP A 188 -17.75 -16.87 10.49
C ASP A 188 -17.32 -16.92 9.01
N GLU A 189 -18.14 -16.36 8.13
CA GLU A 189 -17.92 -16.37 6.69
C GLU A 189 -16.81 -15.39 6.26
N LEU A 190 -16.47 -14.42 7.13
CA LEU A 190 -15.54 -13.33 6.86
C LEU A 190 -14.26 -13.41 7.70
N LYS A 191 -13.94 -14.60 8.22
CA LYS A 191 -12.72 -14.84 9.02
C LYS A 191 -11.45 -14.59 8.22
N MET A 192 -10.42 -14.14 8.92
CA MET A 192 -9.07 -14.02 8.39
C MET A 192 -8.62 -15.34 7.74
N PRO A 193 -8.01 -15.32 6.56
CA PRO A 193 -7.47 -16.51 5.91
C PRO A 193 -6.53 -17.29 6.81
N ARG A 194 -6.68 -18.62 6.82
CA ARG A 194 -5.94 -19.51 7.72
C ARG A 194 -4.43 -19.41 7.54
N GLU A 195 -3.98 -19.19 6.32
CA GLU A 195 -2.57 -19.00 5.98
C GLU A 195 -1.96 -17.77 6.66
N ILE A 196 -2.71 -16.67 6.77
CA ILE A 196 -2.26 -15.45 7.46
C ILE A 196 -2.17 -15.72 8.97
N VAL A 197 -3.21 -16.32 9.55
CA VAL A 197 -3.23 -16.69 10.97
C VAL A 197 -2.07 -17.63 11.32
N ALA A 198 -1.85 -18.67 10.50
CA ALA A 198 -0.75 -19.62 10.70
C ALA A 198 0.62 -18.95 10.61
N SER A 199 0.78 -18.02 9.65
CA SER A 199 1.99 -17.25 9.46
C SER A 199 2.31 -16.37 10.67
N LEU A 200 1.33 -15.61 11.17
CA LEU A 200 1.46 -14.78 12.37
C LEU A 200 1.78 -15.60 13.62
N THR A 201 1.12 -16.75 13.78
CA THR A 201 1.37 -17.66 14.90
C THR A 201 2.81 -18.21 14.86
N LYS A 202 3.28 -18.59 13.65
CA LYS A 202 4.65 -19.08 13.44
C LYS A 202 5.69 -18.00 13.74
N ALA A 203 5.36 -16.72 13.52
CA ALA A 203 6.22 -15.60 13.87
C ALA A 203 6.25 -15.27 15.37
N GLY A 204 5.50 -16.00 16.20
CA GLY A 204 5.49 -15.83 17.65
C GLY A 204 4.47 -14.81 18.16
N HIS A 205 3.50 -14.42 17.33
CA HIS A 205 2.40 -13.56 17.74
C HIS A 205 1.28 -14.36 18.43
N THR A 206 0.55 -13.71 19.32
CA THR A 206 -0.65 -14.30 19.96
C THR A 206 -1.89 -13.92 19.17
N ILE A 207 -2.68 -14.93 18.76
CA ILE A 207 -3.88 -14.70 17.97
C ILE A 207 -5.12 -15.14 18.76
N THR A 208 -6.07 -14.24 18.92
CA THR A 208 -7.39 -14.51 19.50
C THR A 208 -8.45 -14.24 18.44
N CYS A 209 -9.28 -15.23 18.13
CA CYS A 209 -10.39 -15.06 17.19
C CYS A 209 -11.70 -14.98 17.97
N LEU A 210 -12.47 -13.94 17.72
CA LEU A 210 -13.78 -13.71 18.32
C LEU A 210 -14.84 -13.67 17.24
N LEU A 211 -16.01 -14.23 17.54
CA LEU A 211 -17.19 -14.14 16.70
C LEU A 211 -17.88 -12.78 16.92
N TYR A 212 -18.20 -12.11 15.83
CA TYR A 212 -19.11 -10.98 15.83
C TYR A 212 -20.51 -11.51 15.49
N THR A 213 -21.40 -11.54 16.48
CA THR A 213 -22.82 -11.94 16.34
C THR A 213 -23.70 -10.72 16.31
#